data_3ed47daed9d6c9854ec98cc8efa133ef
#
_entry.id   3ed47daed9d6c9854ec98cc8efa133ef
#
_cell.length_a   1.000
_cell.length_b   1.000
_cell.length_c   1.000
_cell.angle_alpha   90.00
_cell.angle_beta   90.00
_cell.angle_gamma   90.00
#
_symmetry.space_group_name_H-M   'P 1'
#
loop_
_entity.id
_entity.type
_entity.pdbx_description
1 polymer ?
#
loop_
_entity_poly.entity_id
_entity_poly.type
_entity_poly.pdbx_seq_one_letter_code
_entity_poly.pdbx_strand_id
1 'polypeptide(L)'
;MYDKLKGLRIGYALTGSFCTFEKSLRQAERLRELGAELLPVMSENAASTDTRFGTAAEHIKRLSDICGRDVITTSAEAEPIGPESLTDIMAVAPCTSNTAAKLAGSITDTAVTMAVKSHLRSGKPVVLAIASNDSLLGSA
;
A
#
# COMPACT_ATOMS: atom_id res chain seq x y z
N MET A 1 -19.59 -17.19 1.58
CA MET A 1 -18.26 -17.52 2.10
C MET A 1 -17.14 -16.83 1.34
N TYR A 2 -17.15 -16.92 0.02
CA TYR A 2 -16.13 -16.27 -0.82
C TYR A 2 -16.27 -14.74 -0.87
N ASP A 3 -17.40 -14.22 -0.41
CA ASP A 3 -17.70 -12.80 -0.41
C ASP A 3 -17.71 -12.18 0.99
N LYS A 4 -16.88 -12.73 1.90
CA LYS A 4 -16.80 -12.21 3.27
C LYS A 4 -16.48 -10.71 3.32
N LEU A 5 -15.71 -10.23 2.36
CA LEU A 5 -15.28 -8.83 2.30
C LEU A 5 -16.00 -8.05 1.21
N LYS A 6 -17.11 -8.58 0.69
CA LYS A 6 -17.86 -7.92 -0.39
C LYS A 6 -18.25 -6.51 0.03
N GLY A 7 -17.96 -5.55 -0.85
CA GLY A 7 -18.27 -4.15 -0.60
C GLY A 7 -17.21 -3.41 0.21
N LEU A 8 -16.22 -4.10 0.78
CA LEU A 8 -15.14 -3.47 1.51
C LEU A 8 -14.10 -2.93 0.53
N ARG A 9 -13.77 -1.65 0.67
CA ARG A 9 -12.80 -0.96 -0.21
C ARG A 9 -11.52 -0.75 0.57
N ILE A 10 -10.46 -1.42 0.15
CA ILE A 10 -9.17 -1.41 0.84
C ILE A 10 -8.15 -0.67 -0.03
N GLY A 11 -7.55 0.39 0.51
CA GLY A 11 -6.35 0.96 -0.08
C GLY A 11 -5.20 0.01 0.21
N TYR A 12 -4.55 -0.49 -0.82
CA TYR A 12 -3.48 -1.48 -0.69
C TYR A 12 -2.17 -0.89 -1.17
N ALA A 13 -1.32 -0.51 -0.24
CA ALA A 13 -0.13 0.28 -0.52
C ALA A 13 1.14 -0.51 -0.26
N LEU A 14 2.07 -0.48 -1.22
CA LEU A 14 3.37 -1.15 -1.14
C LEU A 14 4.49 -0.12 -1.06
N THR A 15 5.43 -0.34 -0.14
CA THR A 15 6.66 0.46 -0.06
C THR A 15 7.88 -0.42 -0.33
N GLY A 16 9.06 0.14 -0.31
CA GLY A 16 10.28 -0.46 -0.88
C GLY A 16 10.92 -1.62 -0.13
N SER A 17 10.15 -2.52 0.47
CA SER A 17 10.66 -3.78 1.00
C SER A 17 10.44 -4.87 -0.04
N PHE A 18 11.31 -4.91 -1.06
CA PHE A 18 11.11 -5.73 -2.26
C PHE A 18 11.08 -7.23 -2.00
N CYS A 19 11.83 -7.70 -1.00
CA CYS A 19 11.85 -9.13 -0.65
C CYS A 19 10.51 -9.65 -0.11
N THR A 20 9.61 -8.76 0.31
CA THR A 20 8.29 -9.13 0.83
C THR A 20 7.18 -8.94 -0.20
N PHE A 21 7.49 -8.44 -1.38
CA PHE A 21 6.47 -8.15 -2.41
C PHE A 21 5.66 -9.39 -2.80
N GLU A 22 6.32 -10.53 -2.99
CA GLU A 22 5.60 -11.75 -3.38
C GLU A 22 4.53 -12.13 -2.36
N LYS A 23 4.87 -12.09 -1.07
CA LYS A 23 3.89 -12.37 -0.01
C LYS A 23 2.75 -11.37 -0.02
N SER A 24 3.09 -10.09 -0.18
CA SER A 24 2.08 -9.01 -0.20
C SER A 24 1.13 -9.16 -1.38
N LEU A 25 1.67 -9.44 -2.55
CA LEU A 25 0.86 -9.61 -3.76
C LEU A 25 -0.07 -10.82 -3.64
N ARG A 26 0.37 -11.91 -3.02
CA ARG A 26 -0.48 -13.07 -2.75
C ARG A 26 -1.62 -12.70 -1.80
N GLN A 27 -1.35 -11.88 -0.79
CA GLN A 27 -2.40 -11.42 0.13
C GLN A 27 -3.40 -10.51 -0.60
N ALA A 28 -2.93 -9.69 -1.51
CA ALA A 28 -3.83 -8.87 -2.34
C ALA A 28 -4.77 -9.76 -3.16
N GLU A 29 -4.23 -10.80 -3.79
CA GLU A 29 -5.04 -11.78 -4.52
C GLU A 29 -6.08 -12.41 -3.60
N ARG A 30 -5.68 -12.79 -2.38
CA ARG A 30 -6.58 -13.40 -1.40
C ARG A 30 -7.71 -12.46 -1.00
N LEU A 31 -7.40 -11.19 -0.79
CA LEU A 31 -8.42 -10.20 -0.44
C LEU A 31 -9.43 -10.04 -1.58
N ARG A 32 -8.95 -10.04 -2.82
CA ARG A 32 -9.83 -9.98 -3.99
C ARG A 32 -10.73 -11.22 -4.09
N GLU A 33 -10.20 -12.40 -3.82
CA GLU A 33 -10.98 -13.64 -3.80
C GLU A 33 -12.10 -13.58 -2.75
N LEU A 34 -11.87 -12.88 -1.64
CA LEU A 34 -12.86 -12.70 -0.58
C LEU A 34 -13.87 -11.59 -0.89
N GLY A 35 -13.76 -10.95 -2.04
CA GLY A 35 -14.74 -9.97 -2.49
C GLY A 35 -14.37 -8.51 -2.27
N ALA A 36 -13.23 -8.22 -1.66
CA ALA A 36 -12.79 -6.85 -1.44
C ALA A 36 -12.43 -6.15 -2.75
N GLU A 37 -12.69 -4.84 -2.80
CA GLU A 37 -12.18 -3.98 -3.85
C GLU A 37 -10.87 -3.37 -3.35
N LEU A 38 -9.83 -3.41 -4.18
CA LEU A 38 -8.52 -2.87 -3.81
C LEU A 38 -8.18 -1.64 -4.64
N LEU A 39 -7.75 -0.58 -3.95
CA LEU A 39 -7.18 0.61 -4.57
C LEU A 39 -5.67 0.54 -4.42
N PRO A 40 -4.93 0.24 -5.50
CA PRO A 40 -3.50 0.01 -5.39
C PRO A 40 -2.70 1.31 -5.34
N VAL A 41 -1.72 1.35 -4.43
CA VAL A 41 -0.80 2.47 -4.28
C VAL A 41 0.62 1.92 -4.14
N MET A 42 1.58 2.53 -4.80
CA MET A 42 2.99 2.20 -4.61
C MET A 42 3.77 3.47 -4.35
N SER A 43 4.73 3.39 -3.41
CA SER A 43 5.64 4.51 -3.20
C SER A 43 6.45 4.75 -4.48
N GLU A 44 6.92 5.95 -4.68
CA GLU A 44 7.74 6.31 -5.85
C GLU A 44 8.96 5.39 -5.96
N ASN A 45 9.59 5.08 -4.83
CA ASN A 45 10.72 4.17 -4.81
C ASN A 45 10.33 2.76 -5.26
N ALA A 46 9.22 2.23 -4.75
CA ALA A 46 8.73 0.90 -5.16
C ALA A 46 8.35 0.87 -6.64
N ALA A 47 7.81 1.96 -7.15
CA ALA A 47 7.31 2.07 -8.53
C ALA A 47 8.41 2.35 -9.55
N SER A 48 9.64 2.62 -9.13
CA SER A 48 10.72 3.04 -10.03
C SER A 48 12.01 2.22 -9.90
N THR A 49 12.09 1.29 -8.96
CA THR A 49 13.34 0.57 -8.68
C THR A 49 13.26 -0.88 -9.13
N ASP A 50 14.18 -1.28 -10.01
CA ASP A 50 14.33 -2.68 -10.40
C ASP A 50 15.26 -3.37 -9.42
N THR A 51 14.93 -4.59 -9.03
CA THR A 51 15.72 -5.39 -8.09
C THR A 51 15.77 -6.84 -8.56
N ARG A 52 16.56 -7.66 -7.88
CA ARG A 52 16.60 -9.09 -8.15
C ARG A 52 15.25 -9.79 -7.92
N PHE A 53 14.32 -9.13 -7.24
CA PHE A 53 12.99 -9.68 -6.98
C PHE A 53 11.98 -9.33 -8.08
N GLY A 54 12.41 -8.59 -9.08
CA GLY A 54 11.59 -8.20 -10.21
C GLY A 54 11.79 -6.74 -10.60
N THR A 55 11.32 -6.37 -11.78
CA THR A 55 11.37 -4.98 -12.22
C THR A 55 10.19 -4.19 -11.65
N ALA A 56 10.34 -2.88 -11.58
CA ALA A 56 9.26 -2.00 -11.16
C ALA A 56 8.04 -2.18 -12.08
N ALA A 57 8.28 -2.26 -13.38
CA ALA A 57 7.20 -2.45 -14.36
C ALA A 57 6.43 -3.76 -14.13
N GLU A 58 7.13 -4.85 -13.81
CA GLU A 58 6.49 -6.14 -13.49
C GLU A 58 5.61 -6.05 -12.25
N HIS A 59 6.10 -5.40 -11.19
CA HIS A 59 5.36 -5.23 -9.95
C HIS A 59 4.12 -4.36 -10.15
N ILE A 60 4.26 -3.25 -10.87
CA ILE A 60 3.13 -2.37 -11.17
C ILE A 60 2.07 -3.12 -11.96
N LYS A 61 2.49 -3.84 -13.01
CA LYS A 61 1.56 -4.60 -13.85
C LYS A 61 0.83 -5.66 -13.03
N ARG A 62 1.55 -6.42 -12.22
CA ARG A 62 0.95 -7.48 -11.41
C ARG A 62 -0.06 -6.91 -10.40
N LEU A 63 0.29 -5.83 -9.71
CA LEU A 63 -0.61 -5.20 -8.75
C LEU A 63 -1.84 -4.63 -9.46
N SER A 64 -1.64 -3.98 -10.61
CA SER A 64 -2.73 -3.45 -11.42
C SER A 64 -3.67 -4.56 -11.89
N ASP A 65 -3.11 -5.68 -12.35
CA ASP A 65 -3.93 -6.82 -12.80
C ASP A 65 -4.75 -7.42 -11.64
N ILE A 66 -4.14 -7.55 -10.47
CA ILE A 66 -4.85 -8.07 -9.27
C ILE A 66 -6.01 -7.15 -8.90
N CYS A 67 -5.77 -5.85 -8.92
CA CYS A 67 -6.75 -4.87 -8.44
C CYS A 67 -7.76 -4.45 -9.54
N GLY A 68 -7.45 -4.71 -10.79
CA GLY A 68 -8.30 -4.33 -11.91
C GLY A 68 -8.35 -2.84 -12.17
N ARG A 69 -7.31 -2.10 -11.79
CA ARG A 69 -7.23 -0.64 -11.96
C ARG A 69 -5.78 -0.18 -11.89
N ASP A 70 -5.53 1.03 -12.37
CA ASP A 70 -4.19 1.60 -12.39
C ASP A 70 -3.66 1.86 -10.98
N VAL A 71 -2.34 1.69 -10.82
CA VAL A 71 -1.66 1.92 -9.55
C VAL A 71 -1.42 3.42 -9.36
N ILE A 72 -1.75 3.92 -8.18
CA ILE A 72 -1.42 5.29 -7.77
C ILE A 72 0.06 5.32 -7.39
N THR A 73 0.83 6.21 -8.03
CA THR A 73 2.28 6.29 -7.83
C THR A 73 2.77 7.69 -7.46
N THR A 74 1.88 8.65 -7.31
CA THR A 74 2.26 10.03 -6.93
C THR A 74 1.38 10.53 -5.79
N SER A 75 1.90 11.49 -5.02
CA SER A 75 1.13 12.10 -3.93
C SER A 75 -0.09 12.84 -4.46
N ALA A 76 0.02 13.47 -5.63
CA ALA A 76 -1.11 14.17 -6.23
C ALA A 76 -2.26 13.22 -6.57
N GLU A 77 -1.95 12.03 -7.07
CA GLU A 77 -2.97 11.02 -7.37
C GLU A 77 -3.59 10.43 -6.10
N ALA A 78 -2.85 10.39 -4.99
CA ALA A 78 -3.32 9.84 -3.73
C ALA A 78 -4.18 10.82 -2.92
N GLU A 79 -4.02 12.12 -3.14
CA GLU A 79 -4.70 13.14 -2.35
C GLU A 79 -6.24 12.99 -2.33
N PRO A 80 -6.93 12.64 -3.44
CA PRO A 80 -8.39 12.51 -3.45
C PRO A 80 -8.97 11.37 -2.61
N ILE A 81 -8.15 10.44 -2.11
CA ILE A 81 -8.62 9.26 -1.37
C ILE A 81 -9.56 9.63 -0.22
N GLY A 82 -9.18 10.63 0.58
CA GLY A 82 -10.00 11.09 1.70
C GLY A 82 -11.22 11.89 1.26
N PRO A 83 -11.03 13.01 0.54
CA PRO A 83 -12.14 13.84 0.10
C PRO A 83 -13.22 13.11 -0.68
N GLU A 84 -12.82 12.11 -1.48
CA GLU A 84 -13.78 11.32 -2.26
C GLU A 84 -14.18 10.01 -1.57
N SER A 85 -13.71 9.78 -0.34
CA SER A 85 -14.04 8.57 0.44
C SER A 85 -13.82 7.28 -0.34
N LEU A 86 -12.65 7.12 -0.93
CA LEU A 86 -12.36 5.99 -1.81
C LEU A 86 -12.05 4.69 -1.08
N THR A 87 -11.73 4.75 0.22
CA THR A 87 -11.28 3.59 0.98
C THR A 87 -11.96 3.49 2.35
N ASP A 88 -12.23 2.27 2.78
CA ASP A 88 -12.77 1.96 4.11
C ASP A 88 -11.65 1.59 5.08
N ILE A 89 -10.61 0.92 4.57
CA ILE A 89 -9.41 0.55 5.31
C ILE A 89 -8.22 0.87 4.41
N MET A 90 -7.14 1.36 5.03
CA MET A 90 -5.86 1.54 4.32
C MET A 90 -4.87 0.54 4.90
N ALA A 91 -4.32 -0.33 4.05
CA ALA A 91 -3.30 -1.30 4.45
C ALA A 91 -1.99 -0.95 3.74
N VAL A 92 -0.92 -0.77 4.51
CA VAL A 92 0.42 -0.56 3.95
C VAL A 92 1.20 -1.86 4.16
N ALA A 93 1.41 -2.63 3.11
CA ALA A 93 1.97 -3.97 3.15
C ALA A 93 2.85 -4.24 1.92
N PRO A 94 4.16 -4.19 2.02
CA PRO A 94 4.97 -3.91 3.21
C PRO A 94 5.05 -2.42 3.55
N CYS A 95 5.24 -2.14 4.83
CA CYS A 95 5.53 -0.79 5.32
C CYS A 95 6.97 -0.76 5.81
N THR A 96 7.85 -0.05 5.11
CA THR A 96 9.25 0.07 5.52
C THR A 96 9.38 0.94 6.77
N SER A 97 10.50 0.81 7.48
CA SER A 97 10.79 1.67 8.63
C SER A 97 10.83 3.14 8.23
N ASN A 98 11.31 3.45 7.03
CA ASN A 98 11.32 4.81 6.50
C ASN A 98 9.90 5.36 6.36
N THR A 99 8.98 4.57 5.82
CA THR A 99 7.57 4.96 5.68
C THR A 99 6.93 5.14 7.06
N ALA A 100 7.16 4.19 7.98
CA ALA A 100 6.62 4.29 9.34
C ALA A 100 7.13 5.55 10.05
N ALA A 101 8.41 5.87 9.91
CA ALA A 101 8.99 7.07 10.49
C ALA A 101 8.38 8.35 9.90
N LYS A 102 8.16 8.38 8.60
CA LYS A 102 7.50 9.52 7.94
C LYS A 102 6.06 9.70 8.45
N LEU A 103 5.32 8.60 8.58
CA LEU A 103 3.95 8.65 9.10
C LEU A 103 3.93 9.18 10.53
N ALA A 104 4.84 8.71 11.38
CA ALA A 104 4.97 9.17 12.75
C ALA A 104 5.34 10.66 12.83
N GLY A 105 6.16 11.13 11.88
CA GLY A 105 6.59 12.54 11.81
C GLY A 105 5.67 13.44 10.99
N SER A 106 4.55 12.93 10.53
CA SER A 106 3.59 13.68 9.69
C SER A 106 4.18 14.16 8.37
N ILE A 107 5.11 13.39 7.80
CA ILE A 107 5.72 13.68 6.50
C ILE A 107 4.90 12.98 5.42
N THR A 108 4.43 13.74 4.42
CA THR A 108 3.50 13.23 3.39
C THR A 108 4.01 13.49 1.97
N ASP A 109 5.29 13.26 1.76
CA ASP A 109 5.97 13.57 0.50
C ASP A 109 5.99 12.40 -0.51
N THR A 110 5.31 11.30 -0.22
CA THR A 110 5.21 10.16 -1.14
C THR A 110 3.75 9.79 -1.41
N ALA A 111 3.53 8.97 -2.45
CA ALA A 111 2.19 8.47 -2.76
C ALA A 111 1.60 7.74 -1.56
N VAL A 112 2.38 6.87 -0.91
CA VAL A 112 1.89 6.06 0.22
C VAL A 112 1.62 6.92 1.46
N THR A 113 2.53 7.81 1.83
CA THR A 113 2.31 8.67 3.00
C THR A 113 1.12 9.61 2.78
N MET A 114 0.95 10.12 1.56
CA MET A 114 -0.21 10.94 1.24
C MET A 114 -1.50 10.11 1.26
N ALA A 115 -1.47 8.88 0.76
CA ALA A 115 -2.63 8.00 0.78
C ALA A 115 -3.10 7.74 2.22
N VAL A 116 -2.18 7.47 3.13
CA VAL A 116 -2.48 7.25 4.54
C VAL A 116 -3.06 8.52 5.16
N LYS A 117 -2.41 9.66 4.96
CA LYS A 117 -2.88 10.94 5.50
C LYS A 117 -4.30 11.26 5.01
N SER A 118 -4.50 11.14 3.70
CA SER A 118 -5.78 11.45 3.08
C SER A 118 -6.89 10.54 3.63
N HIS A 119 -6.60 9.24 3.71
CA HIS A 119 -7.52 8.27 4.27
C HIS A 119 -7.86 8.58 5.74
N LEU A 120 -6.87 8.94 6.56
CA LEU A 120 -7.07 9.23 7.98
C LEU A 120 -7.99 10.42 8.24
N ARG A 121 -8.14 11.32 7.28
CA ARG A 121 -9.08 12.45 7.40
C ARG A 121 -10.51 11.97 7.61
N SER A 122 -10.83 10.77 7.16
CA SER A 122 -12.16 10.17 7.34
C SER A 122 -12.30 9.41 8.65
N GLY A 123 -11.26 9.38 9.49
CA GLY A 123 -11.28 8.68 10.78
C GLY A 123 -11.33 7.16 10.66
N LYS A 124 -10.97 6.63 9.51
CA LYS A 124 -11.06 5.18 9.23
C LYS A 124 -9.73 4.48 9.54
N PRO A 125 -9.77 3.15 9.79
CA PRO A 125 -8.60 2.42 10.27
C PRO A 125 -7.50 2.26 9.23
N VAL A 126 -6.25 2.21 9.74
CA VAL A 126 -5.05 1.95 8.95
C VAL A 126 -4.34 0.74 9.56
N VAL A 127 -3.87 -0.16 8.70
CA VAL A 127 -3.07 -1.32 9.09
C VAL A 127 -1.68 -1.18 8.48
N LEU A 128 -0.65 -1.29 9.31
CA LEU A 128 0.75 -1.22 8.85
C LEU A 128 1.41 -2.58 9.06
N ALA A 129 1.82 -3.22 7.98
CA ALA A 129 2.59 -4.46 8.04
C ALA A 129 4.07 -4.11 7.96
N ILE A 130 4.68 -3.87 9.10
CA ILE A 130 6.07 -3.40 9.19
C ILE A 130 7.03 -4.46 8.66
N ALA A 131 7.89 -4.06 7.72
CA ALA A 131 8.95 -4.88 7.17
C ALA A 131 10.24 -4.06 7.20
N SER A 132 11.16 -4.43 8.05
CA SER A 132 12.41 -3.71 8.24
C SER A 132 13.52 -4.65 8.65
N ASN A 133 14.75 -4.16 8.59
CA ASN A 133 15.91 -4.87 9.10
C ASN A 133 15.78 -4.94 10.64
N ASP A 134 15.95 -6.15 11.18
CA ASP A 134 15.81 -6.39 12.62
C ASP A 134 16.71 -5.51 13.46
N SER A 135 17.90 -5.19 12.97
CA SER A 135 18.83 -4.34 13.72
C SER A 135 18.31 -2.91 13.88
N LEU A 136 17.50 -2.43 12.94
CA LEU A 136 16.87 -1.11 13.08
C LEU A 136 15.72 -1.15 14.06
N LEU A 137 14.92 -2.20 14.04
CA LEU A 137 13.79 -2.36 14.96
C LEU A 137 14.28 -2.64 16.39
N GLY A 138 15.36 -3.39 16.51
CA GLY A 138 15.92 -3.77 17.81
C GLY A 138 16.78 -2.72 18.48
N SER A 139 17.02 -1.59 17.84
CA SER A 139 17.86 -0.52 18.39
C SER A 139 17.11 0.46 19.28
N ALA A 140 15.83 0.30 19.40
CA ALA A 140 14.99 1.22 20.16
C ALA A 140 15.23 1.12 21.68
#